data_a9d2006a52dcffd4117037b5fa670d16
#
_entry.id   a9d2006a52dcffd4117037b5fa670d16
#
_cell.length_a   1.000
_cell.length_b   1.000
_cell.length_c   1.000
_cell.angle_alpha   90.00
_cell.angle_beta   90.00
_cell.angle_gamma   90.00
#
_symmetry.space_group_name_H-M   'P 1'
#
loop_
_entity.id
_entity.type
_entity.pdbx_description
1 polymer ?
#
loop_
_entity_poly.entity_id
_entity_poly.type
_entity_poly.pdbx_seq_one_letter_code
_entity_poly.pdbx_strand_id
1 'polypeptide(L)'
;MKILPPSGSRSKAENKIRDCIKNLPSKSSEVALWSLHVPNHASKEFSEVDFILLTRKGICFIEVKGGRVEYKNGMFIFIDRWGNKNSKPEGPIQQVAGNKKAIQNKLFEKFPSLKICLAHCAIFPDCRFKADEEIFEDEPYLILDGENYHDDPNLWFENFIKKVFKRFKEHRSYKNSKELSDEDLKKIRKYLRSNIIGVKPLVDIVKEMDAQIYKATEEQLDYLETITDEFNPRILCRGPAGSGKTILAVQTAIHFKNKNEDVCFLV
;
A
#
# COMPACT_ATOMS: atom_id res chain seq x y z
N MET A 1 14.12 6.00 -8.78
CA MET A 1 13.38 4.81 -9.31
C MET A 1 11.92 5.15 -9.54
N LYS A 2 11.28 4.61 -10.60
CA LYS A 2 9.83 4.79 -10.86
C LYS A 2 9.00 3.94 -9.89
N ILE A 3 7.93 4.53 -9.33
CA ILE A 3 7.00 3.83 -8.41
C ILE A 3 5.66 3.62 -9.09
N LEU A 4 5.04 2.46 -8.87
CA LEU A 4 3.77 2.05 -9.46
C LEU A 4 2.83 1.49 -8.38
N PRO A 5 1.61 2.05 -8.21
CA PRO A 5 1.07 3.25 -8.83
C PRO A 5 1.78 4.53 -8.33
N PRO A 6 1.64 5.67 -9.02
CA PRO A 6 2.32 6.91 -8.65
C PRO A 6 1.69 7.67 -7.48
N SER A 7 0.49 7.28 -7.03
CA SER A 7 -0.25 7.92 -5.92
C SER A 7 0.49 7.84 -4.58
N GLY A 8 0.17 8.74 -3.65
CA GLY A 8 0.74 8.78 -2.31
C GLY A 8 0.01 7.87 -1.31
N SER A 9 0.66 7.58 -0.18
CA SER A 9 0.07 6.89 0.96
C SER A 9 -0.52 7.89 1.98
N ARG A 10 -1.48 7.45 2.78
CA ARG A 10 -1.92 8.16 3.98
C ARG A 10 -0.88 8.05 5.11
N SER A 11 -0.02 7.05 5.06
CA SER A 11 1.07 6.85 6.01
C SER A 11 2.22 7.83 5.75
N LYS A 12 2.57 8.64 6.75
CA LYS A 12 3.73 9.54 6.67
C LYS A 12 5.03 8.76 6.55
N ALA A 13 5.15 7.62 7.25
CA ALA A 13 6.33 6.76 7.21
C ALA A 13 6.55 6.17 5.81
N GLU A 14 5.49 5.64 5.19
CA GLU A 14 5.58 5.14 3.82
C GLU A 14 5.94 6.25 2.83
N ASN A 15 5.41 7.47 2.99
CA ASN A 15 5.78 8.60 2.12
C ASN A 15 7.26 8.97 2.24
N LYS A 16 7.85 8.92 3.44
CA LYS A 16 9.30 9.10 3.64
C LYS A 16 10.10 8.08 2.82
N ILE A 17 9.76 6.80 2.95
CA ILE A 17 10.43 5.73 2.22
C ILE A 17 10.18 5.82 0.71
N ARG A 18 8.97 6.18 0.30
CA ARG A 18 8.62 6.42 -1.09
C ARG A 18 9.49 7.51 -1.74
N ASP A 19 9.78 8.59 -1.01
CA ASP A 19 10.64 9.66 -1.51
C ASP A 19 12.09 9.18 -1.63
N CYS A 20 12.61 8.40 -0.68
CA CYS A 20 13.91 7.74 -0.82
C CYS A 20 13.95 6.80 -2.04
N ILE A 21 12.90 5.99 -2.26
CA ILE A 21 12.81 5.10 -3.43
C ILE A 21 12.83 5.88 -4.75
N LYS A 22 12.13 7.01 -4.85
CA LYS A 22 12.14 7.85 -6.07
C LYS A 22 13.56 8.30 -6.42
N ASN A 23 14.36 8.62 -5.40
CA ASN A 23 15.74 9.11 -5.56
C ASN A 23 16.78 7.99 -5.72
N LEU A 24 16.39 6.71 -5.58
CA LEU A 24 17.33 5.61 -5.83
C LEU A 24 17.83 5.63 -7.28
N PRO A 25 19.15 5.53 -7.50
CA PRO A 25 19.73 5.29 -8.81
C PRO A 25 19.14 4.00 -9.40
N SER A 26 18.57 4.10 -10.59
CA SER A 26 17.92 2.94 -11.23
C SER A 26 17.94 3.03 -12.74
N LYS A 27 17.95 1.85 -13.40
CA LYS A 27 17.75 1.77 -14.84
C LYS A 27 16.25 1.86 -15.17
N SER A 28 15.91 2.19 -16.41
CA SER A 28 14.52 2.39 -16.85
C SER A 28 13.61 1.18 -16.67
N SER A 29 14.18 -0.03 -16.64
CA SER A 29 13.47 -1.30 -16.42
C SER A 29 13.20 -1.59 -14.95
N GLU A 30 13.96 -0.97 -14.04
CA GLU A 30 13.84 -1.16 -12.59
C GLU A 30 12.72 -0.28 -12.06
N VAL A 31 11.85 -0.86 -11.25
CA VAL A 31 10.67 -0.18 -10.69
C VAL A 31 10.41 -0.62 -9.27
N ALA A 32 9.73 0.23 -8.51
CA ALA A 32 9.13 -0.15 -7.24
C ALA A 32 7.62 -0.36 -7.42
N LEU A 33 7.10 -1.44 -6.85
CA LEU A 33 5.66 -1.64 -6.69
C LEU A 33 5.30 -1.22 -5.28
N TRP A 34 4.29 -0.39 -5.15
CA TRP A 34 3.79 0.09 -3.88
C TRP A 34 2.43 -0.53 -3.58
N SER A 35 2.20 -0.89 -2.29
CA SER A 35 0.93 -1.41 -1.81
C SER A 35 0.47 -2.62 -2.62
N LEU A 36 1.23 -3.73 -2.49
CA LEU A 36 0.96 -4.95 -3.23
C LEU A 36 0.19 -5.94 -2.36
N HIS A 37 -1.08 -6.18 -2.72
CA HIS A 37 -1.89 -7.22 -2.08
C HIS A 37 -1.41 -8.62 -2.46
N VAL A 38 -1.23 -9.48 -1.46
CA VAL A 38 -0.80 -10.88 -1.61
C VAL A 38 -2.00 -11.78 -1.39
N PRO A 39 -2.62 -12.31 -2.45
CA PRO A 39 -3.73 -13.26 -2.30
C PRO A 39 -3.23 -14.61 -1.79
N ASN A 40 -4.03 -15.28 -0.97
CA ASN A 40 -3.78 -16.63 -0.42
C ASN A 40 -2.50 -16.71 0.44
N HIS A 41 -2.37 -15.82 1.40
CA HIS A 41 -1.38 -15.98 2.47
C HIS A 41 -1.82 -17.10 3.41
N ALA A 42 -0.89 -18.00 3.79
CA ALA A 42 -1.21 -19.20 4.56
C ALA A 42 -1.87 -18.93 5.94
N SER A 43 -1.68 -17.73 6.50
CA SER A 43 -2.20 -17.34 7.82
C SER A 43 -3.14 -16.14 7.81
N LYS A 44 -3.37 -15.49 6.67
CA LYS A 44 -4.20 -14.29 6.55
C LYS A 44 -4.98 -14.32 5.24
N GLU A 45 -6.26 -14.02 5.32
CA GLU A 45 -7.14 -13.94 4.15
C GLU A 45 -6.68 -12.86 3.15
N PHE A 46 -6.09 -11.78 3.68
CA PHE A 46 -5.47 -10.71 2.90
C PHE A 46 -4.17 -10.25 3.57
N SER A 47 -3.11 -10.16 2.81
CA SER A 47 -1.84 -9.57 3.23
C SER A 47 -1.35 -8.57 2.20
N GLU A 48 -0.61 -7.57 2.65
CA GLU A 48 -0.10 -6.50 1.81
C GLU A 48 1.41 -6.36 2.03
N VAL A 49 2.14 -6.00 0.98
CA VAL A 49 3.55 -5.59 1.05
C VAL A 49 3.62 -4.11 0.71
N ASP A 50 4.18 -3.30 1.60
CA ASP A 50 4.23 -1.86 1.41
C ASP A 50 5.03 -1.48 0.16
N PHE A 51 6.23 -2.05 -0.03
CA PHE A 51 6.99 -1.84 -1.25
C PHE A 51 7.70 -3.12 -1.72
N ILE A 52 7.77 -3.29 -3.03
CA ILE A 52 8.60 -4.31 -3.68
C ILE A 52 9.51 -3.62 -4.71
N LEU A 53 10.82 -3.69 -4.49
CA LEU A 53 11.80 -3.19 -5.44
C LEU A 53 12.12 -4.29 -6.44
N LEU A 54 11.83 -4.06 -7.73
CA LEU A 54 12.23 -4.91 -8.83
C LEU A 54 13.49 -4.34 -9.45
N THR A 55 14.64 -4.96 -9.18
CA THR A 55 15.96 -4.51 -9.62
C THR A 55 16.68 -5.61 -10.36
N ARG A 56 17.73 -5.27 -11.13
CA ARG A 56 18.59 -6.28 -11.75
C ARG A 56 19.28 -7.18 -10.72
N LYS A 57 19.53 -6.69 -9.51
CA LYS A 57 20.15 -7.48 -8.42
C LYS A 57 19.21 -8.50 -7.83
N GLY A 58 17.90 -8.38 -8.06
CA GLY A 58 16.85 -9.24 -7.52
C GLY A 58 15.62 -8.43 -7.11
N ILE A 59 14.80 -9.05 -6.28
CA ILE A 59 13.57 -8.45 -5.75
C ILE A 59 13.73 -8.24 -4.24
N CYS A 60 13.43 -7.03 -3.75
CA CYS A 60 13.43 -6.73 -2.31
C CYS A 60 12.04 -6.35 -1.85
N PHE A 61 11.54 -7.07 -0.84
CA PHE A 61 10.26 -6.84 -0.19
C PHE A 61 10.49 -5.98 1.05
N ILE A 62 9.74 -4.91 1.20
CA ILE A 62 9.92 -3.91 2.26
C ILE A 62 8.62 -3.74 3.01
N GLU A 63 8.69 -3.86 4.33
CA GLU A 63 7.63 -3.50 5.28
C GLU A 63 8.02 -2.20 5.99
N VAL A 64 7.11 -1.24 6.08
CA VAL A 64 7.34 0.06 6.74
C VAL A 64 6.44 0.19 7.95
N LYS A 65 7.00 0.50 9.10
CA LYS A 65 6.25 0.77 10.32
C LYS A 65 6.52 2.20 10.78
N GLY A 66 5.47 3.01 10.75
CA GLY A 66 5.50 4.38 11.31
C GLY A 66 5.29 4.39 12.81
N GLY A 67 5.63 5.53 13.42
CA GLY A 67 5.55 5.73 14.86
C GLY A 67 6.72 5.07 15.59
N ARG A 68 6.49 4.67 16.86
CA ARG A 68 7.50 4.01 17.69
C ARG A 68 7.25 2.51 17.72
N VAL A 69 8.32 1.73 17.52
CA VAL A 69 8.31 0.28 17.63
C VAL A 69 9.15 -0.14 18.83
N GLU A 70 8.59 -0.96 19.69
CA GLU A 70 9.28 -1.55 20.85
C GLU A 70 9.13 -3.07 20.79
N TYR A 71 10.07 -3.79 21.39
CA TYR A 71 9.95 -5.23 21.61
C TYR A 71 10.13 -5.51 23.10
N LYS A 72 9.14 -6.13 23.72
CA LYS A 72 9.15 -6.47 25.16
C LYS A 72 8.39 -7.76 25.40
N ASN A 73 8.95 -8.65 26.20
CA ASN A 73 8.30 -9.90 26.62
C ASN A 73 7.76 -10.74 25.44
N GLY A 74 8.53 -10.87 24.36
CA GLY A 74 8.12 -11.63 23.18
C GLY A 74 7.09 -10.95 22.28
N MET A 75 6.76 -9.69 22.52
CA MET A 75 5.75 -8.94 21.79
C MET A 75 6.32 -7.68 21.13
N PHE A 76 6.01 -7.46 19.88
CA PHE A 76 6.19 -6.17 19.23
C PHE A 76 5.07 -5.22 19.66
N ILE A 77 5.43 -4.03 20.09
CA ILE A 77 4.51 -2.96 20.52
C ILE A 77 4.65 -1.82 19.54
N PHE A 78 3.60 -1.56 18.81
CA PHE A 78 3.52 -0.45 17.85
C PHE A 78 2.78 0.70 18.50
N ILE A 79 3.40 1.87 18.56
CA ILE A 79 2.87 3.06 19.19
C ILE A 79 2.69 4.13 18.11
N ASP A 80 1.46 4.52 17.85
CA ASP A 80 1.16 5.55 16.88
C ASP A 80 1.51 6.96 17.40
N ARG A 81 1.36 7.98 16.56
CA ARG A 81 1.65 9.38 16.91
C ARG A 81 0.74 9.96 18.00
N TRP A 82 -0.37 9.31 18.30
CA TRP A 82 -1.31 9.71 19.36
C TRP A 82 -1.07 8.94 20.66
N GLY A 83 -0.12 8.01 20.68
CA GLY A 83 0.23 7.20 21.84
C GLY A 83 -0.59 5.91 21.97
N ASN A 84 -1.46 5.59 21.01
CA ASN A 84 -2.20 4.32 21.02
C ASN A 84 -1.23 3.16 20.81
N LYS A 85 -1.38 2.12 21.62
CA LYS A 85 -0.52 0.94 21.59
C LYS A 85 -1.26 -0.25 20.98
N ASN A 86 -0.59 -0.94 20.07
CA ASN A 86 -1.03 -2.22 19.51
C ASN A 86 0.10 -3.24 19.66
N SER A 87 -0.17 -4.36 20.31
CA SER A 87 0.82 -5.40 20.57
C SER A 87 0.53 -6.64 19.74
N LYS A 88 1.57 -7.20 19.12
CA LYS A 88 1.48 -8.42 18.31
C LYS A 88 2.71 -9.31 18.55
N PRO A 89 2.55 -10.64 18.56
CA PRO A 89 3.70 -11.55 18.62
C PRO A 89 4.47 -11.57 17.30
N GLU A 90 3.78 -11.41 16.17
CA GLU A 90 4.38 -11.37 14.84
C GLU A 90 5.09 -10.04 14.59
N GLY A 91 6.41 -10.10 14.33
CA GLY A 91 7.22 -8.94 13.98
C GLY A 91 7.11 -8.52 12.51
N PRO A 92 7.54 -7.28 12.18
CA PRO A 92 7.54 -6.79 10.80
C PRO A 92 8.41 -7.63 9.85
N ILE A 93 9.53 -8.16 10.33
CA ILE A 93 10.40 -9.05 9.52
C ILE A 93 9.67 -10.35 9.20
N GLN A 94 9.02 -10.96 10.18
CA GLN A 94 8.24 -12.20 9.98
C GLN A 94 7.08 -11.94 9.01
N GLN A 95 6.39 -10.81 9.15
CA GLN A 95 5.31 -10.40 8.25
C GLN A 95 5.79 -10.31 6.80
N VAL A 96 6.87 -9.56 6.54
CA VAL A 96 7.39 -9.40 5.17
C VAL A 96 8.01 -10.68 4.63
N ALA A 97 8.64 -11.52 5.48
CA ALA A 97 9.16 -12.82 5.09
C ALA A 97 8.05 -13.79 4.64
N GLY A 98 6.91 -13.81 5.35
CA GLY A 98 5.72 -14.55 4.97
C GLY A 98 5.17 -14.09 3.61
N ASN A 99 5.03 -12.80 3.41
CA ASN A 99 4.60 -12.21 2.14
C ASN A 99 5.55 -12.55 0.99
N LYS A 100 6.86 -12.41 1.22
CA LYS A 100 7.90 -12.83 0.27
C LYS A 100 7.72 -14.29 -0.11
N LYS A 101 7.53 -15.19 0.86
CA LYS A 101 7.37 -16.64 0.61
C LYS A 101 6.16 -16.94 -0.26
N ALA A 102 5.03 -16.30 0.00
CA ALA A 102 3.81 -16.46 -0.79
C ALA A 102 4.01 -16.02 -2.26
N ILE A 103 4.64 -14.87 -2.47
CA ILE A 103 4.97 -14.37 -3.82
C ILE A 103 6.04 -15.23 -4.49
N GLN A 104 7.06 -15.67 -3.75
CA GLN A 104 8.11 -16.57 -4.25
C GLN A 104 7.54 -17.84 -4.84
N ASN A 105 6.63 -18.52 -4.14
CA ASN A 105 6.01 -19.75 -4.60
C ASN A 105 5.31 -19.53 -5.96
N LYS A 106 4.52 -18.47 -6.08
CA LYS A 106 3.83 -18.10 -7.33
C LYS A 106 4.79 -17.72 -8.45
N LEU A 107 5.87 -16.99 -8.14
CA LEU A 107 6.87 -16.63 -9.14
C LEU A 107 7.60 -17.86 -9.68
N PHE A 108 7.97 -18.80 -8.81
CA PHE A 108 8.69 -20.00 -9.22
C PHE A 108 7.79 -21.03 -9.91
N GLU A 109 6.51 -21.07 -9.57
CA GLU A 109 5.51 -21.83 -10.33
C GLU A 109 5.38 -21.30 -11.76
N LYS A 110 5.29 -19.96 -11.91
CA LYS A 110 5.15 -19.30 -13.23
C LYS A 110 6.45 -19.28 -14.03
N PHE A 111 7.59 -19.15 -13.37
CA PHE A 111 8.92 -19.04 -13.96
C PHE A 111 9.90 -20.03 -13.31
N PRO A 112 9.79 -21.35 -13.58
CA PRO A 112 10.57 -22.39 -12.89
C PRO A 112 12.09 -22.26 -13.07
N SER A 113 12.54 -21.69 -14.18
CA SER A 113 13.96 -21.50 -14.47
C SER A 113 14.58 -20.26 -13.83
N LEU A 114 13.77 -19.44 -13.14
CA LEU A 114 14.19 -18.17 -12.58
C LEU A 114 15.10 -18.38 -11.36
N LYS A 115 16.37 -17.94 -11.47
CA LYS A 115 17.37 -18.00 -10.39
C LYS A 115 17.66 -16.60 -9.88
N ILE A 116 16.82 -16.07 -9.00
CA ILE A 116 16.89 -14.70 -8.52
C ILE A 116 17.10 -14.62 -7.00
N CYS A 117 17.72 -13.54 -6.58
CA CYS A 117 17.78 -13.17 -5.16
C CYS A 117 16.46 -12.53 -4.75
N LEU A 118 15.81 -13.09 -3.71
CA LEU A 118 14.61 -12.54 -3.09
C LEU A 118 14.97 -12.10 -1.67
N ALA A 119 15.18 -10.82 -1.51
CA ALA A 119 15.50 -10.19 -0.23
C ALA A 119 14.24 -9.64 0.45
N HIS A 120 14.32 -9.37 1.74
CA HIS A 120 13.28 -8.68 2.50
C HIS A 120 13.88 -7.87 3.64
N CYS A 121 13.18 -6.84 4.08
CA CYS A 121 13.58 -6.01 5.21
C CYS A 121 12.37 -5.25 5.79
N ALA A 122 12.56 -4.71 6.99
CA ALA A 122 11.64 -3.78 7.63
C ALA A 122 12.30 -2.41 7.86
N ILE A 123 11.51 -1.33 7.82
CA ILE A 123 12.02 0.03 7.96
C ILE A 123 11.15 0.80 8.96
N PHE A 124 11.78 1.41 9.95
CA PHE A 124 11.17 2.20 11.02
C PHE A 124 11.67 3.65 10.95
N PRO A 125 11.21 4.47 10.00
CA PRO A 125 11.82 5.78 9.74
C PRO A 125 11.54 6.84 10.81
N ASP A 126 10.69 6.52 11.78
CA ASP A 126 10.22 7.47 12.80
C ASP A 126 10.81 7.19 14.18
N CYS A 127 11.54 6.11 14.38
CA CYS A 127 12.10 5.78 15.67
C CYS A 127 13.48 5.10 15.56
N ARG A 128 14.23 5.19 16.66
CA ARG A 128 15.42 4.37 16.87
C ARG A 128 14.97 3.02 17.41
N PHE A 129 15.43 1.95 16.80
CA PHE A 129 15.12 0.58 17.21
C PHE A 129 16.42 -0.19 17.44
N LYS A 130 16.73 -0.41 18.69
CA LYS A 130 17.85 -1.29 19.09
C LYS A 130 17.24 -2.62 19.50
N ALA A 131 17.51 -3.65 18.71
CA ALA A 131 17.23 -5.02 19.10
C ALA A 131 18.28 -5.44 20.14
N ASP A 132 17.85 -6.16 21.16
CA ASP A 132 18.77 -6.82 22.08
C ASP A 132 19.42 -7.99 21.33
N GLU A 133 20.75 -8.05 21.29
CA GLU A 133 21.52 -9.01 20.50
C GLU A 133 21.18 -10.47 20.85
N GLU A 134 20.76 -10.74 22.09
CA GLU A 134 20.39 -12.08 22.55
C GLU A 134 19.09 -12.63 21.92
N ILE A 135 18.25 -11.76 21.34
CA ILE A 135 16.89 -12.13 20.88
C ILE A 135 16.80 -12.25 19.37
N PHE A 136 17.69 -11.58 18.60
CA PHE A 136 17.60 -11.44 17.15
C PHE A 136 18.92 -11.75 16.45
N GLU A 137 19.37 -12.98 16.49
CA GLU A 137 20.66 -13.37 15.87
C GLU A 137 20.79 -12.95 14.39
N ASP A 138 19.70 -12.98 13.62
CA ASP A 138 19.70 -12.66 12.19
C ASP A 138 18.87 -11.43 11.78
N GLU A 139 17.98 -10.94 12.62
CA GLU A 139 16.99 -9.91 12.24
C GLU A 139 17.47 -8.45 12.30
N PRO A 140 18.43 -8.03 13.17
CA PRO A 140 18.87 -6.64 13.24
C PRO A 140 19.43 -6.11 11.92
N TYR A 141 20.06 -6.97 11.12
CA TYR A 141 20.61 -6.60 9.81
C TYR A 141 19.56 -6.35 8.74
N LEU A 142 18.31 -6.76 9.00
CA LEU A 142 17.16 -6.59 8.11
C LEU A 142 16.26 -5.44 8.53
N ILE A 143 16.63 -4.72 9.60
CA ILE A 143 15.90 -3.56 10.10
C ILE A 143 16.72 -2.31 9.84
N LEU A 144 16.07 -1.31 9.23
CA LEU A 144 16.58 0.04 9.09
C LEU A 144 15.75 0.95 10.00
N ASP A 145 16.39 1.49 11.03
CA ASP A 145 15.74 2.43 11.93
C ASP A 145 15.99 3.90 11.56
N GLY A 146 15.30 4.82 12.22
CA GLY A 146 15.36 6.24 11.91
C GLY A 146 16.55 6.99 12.48
N GLU A 147 17.56 6.30 13.09
CA GLU A 147 18.67 6.96 13.80
C GLU A 147 19.40 8.01 12.94
N ASN A 148 19.72 7.67 11.70
CA ASN A 148 20.45 8.55 10.78
C ASN A 148 19.58 9.05 9.60
N TYR A 149 18.28 8.99 9.74
CA TYR A 149 17.37 9.39 8.66
C TYR A 149 17.53 10.86 8.27
N HIS A 150 17.79 11.74 9.24
CA HIS A 150 17.80 13.20 9.03
C HIS A 150 19.09 13.72 8.38
N ASP A 151 20.19 12.96 8.39
CA ASP A 151 21.47 13.39 7.84
C ASP A 151 21.43 13.40 6.30
N ASP A 152 21.18 12.24 5.71
CA ASP A 152 20.94 12.05 4.28
C ASP A 152 19.98 10.87 4.08
N PRO A 153 18.67 11.12 3.97
CA PRO A 153 17.67 10.07 3.83
C PRO A 153 17.89 9.15 2.62
N ASN A 154 18.42 9.72 1.53
CA ASN A 154 18.62 8.96 0.30
C ASN A 154 19.81 8.01 0.43
N LEU A 155 20.94 8.51 0.93
CA LEU A 155 22.16 7.71 1.15
C LEU A 155 21.92 6.66 2.25
N TRP A 156 21.21 7.02 3.33
CA TRP A 156 20.81 6.13 4.40
C TRP A 156 20.02 4.93 3.86
N PHE A 157 19.00 5.18 3.04
CA PHE A 157 18.17 4.13 2.45
C PHE A 157 18.94 3.32 1.39
N GLU A 158 19.67 3.98 0.49
CA GLU A 158 20.44 3.32 -0.57
C GLU A 158 21.48 2.35 -0.01
N ASN A 159 22.25 2.79 1.00
CA ASN A 159 23.27 1.97 1.64
C ASN A 159 22.66 0.74 2.33
N PHE A 160 21.52 0.91 2.98
CA PHE A 160 20.82 -0.20 3.59
C PHE A 160 20.36 -1.23 2.56
N ILE A 161 19.70 -0.82 1.50
CA ILE A 161 19.23 -1.72 0.44
C ILE A 161 20.41 -2.48 -0.19
N LYS A 162 21.56 -1.83 -0.39
CA LYS A 162 22.80 -2.50 -0.85
C LYS A 162 23.25 -3.58 0.12
N LYS A 163 23.26 -3.30 1.43
CA LYS A 163 23.62 -4.27 2.49
C LYS A 163 22.65 -5.44 2.52
N VAL A 164 21.36 -5.19 2.44
CA VAL A 164 20.33 -6.24 2.39
C VAL A 164 20.56 -7.18 1.22
N PHE A 165 20.70 -6.67 -0.01
CA PHE A 165 20.99 -7.52 -1.17
C PHE A 165 22.30 -8.29 -1.04
N LYS A 166 23.37 -7.68 -0.50
CA LYS A 166 24.65 -8.35 -0.27
C LYS A 166 24.46 -9.54 0.67
N ARG A 167 23.82 -9.35 1.82
CA ARG A 167 23.56 -10.41 2.81
C ARG A 167 22.75 -11.56 2.22
N PHE A 168 21.68 -11.27 1.47
CA PHE A 168 20.89 -12.33 0.84
C PHE A 168 21.66 -13.10 -0.23
N LYS A 169 22.50 -12.43 -1.02
CA LYS A 169 23.34 -13.09 -2.03
C LYS A 169 24.41 -14.02 -1.43
N GLU A 170 24.89 -13.69 -0.26
CA GLU A 170 25.84 -14.53 0.49
C GLU A 170 25.17 -15.77 1.11
N HIS A 171 23.85 -15.73 1.30
CA HIS A 171 23.10 -16.86 1.83
C HIS A 171 23.08 -18.03 0.84
N ARG A 172 23.22 -19.27 1.36
CA ARG A 172 23.30 -20.52 0.57
C ARG A 172 22.20 -20.64 -0.50
N SER A 173 20.96 -20.22 -0.17
CA SER A 173 19.81 -20.32 -1.07
C SER A 173 19.91 -19.43 -2.32
N TYR A 174 20.72 -18.37 -2.29
CA TYR A 174 20.83 -17.38 -3.36
C TYR A 174 22.23 -17.26 -3.96
N LYS A 175 23.19 -18.10 -3.51
CA LYS A 175 24.57 -18.09 -4.00
C LYS A 175 24.67 -18.22 -5.54
N ASN A 176 23.74 -18.93 -6.16
CA ASN A 176 23.67 -19.13 -7.60
C ASN A 176 22.66 -18.20 -8.30
N SER A 177 22.18 -17.15 -7.61
CA SER A 177 21.27 -16.18 -8.22
C SER A 177 22.00 -15.38 -9.30
N LYS A 178 21.28 -15.10 -10.40
CA LYS A 178 21.76 -14.28 -11.52
C LYS A 178 21.13 -12.90 -11.47
N GLU A 179 21.78 -11.95 -12.11
CA GLU A 179 21.16 -10.66 -12.36
C GLU A 179 20.02 -10.82 -13.37
N LEU A 180 18.94 -10.07 -13.14
CA LEU A 180 17.79 -10.06 -14.02
C LEU A 180 18.06 -9.21 -15.26
N SER A 181 17.65 -9.73 -16.40
CA SER A 181 17.61 -8.95 -17.64
C SER A 181 16.44 -7.94 -17.61
N ASP A 182 16.47 -6.96 -18.50
CA ASP A 182 15.36 -6.02 -18.66
C ASP A 182 14.07 -6.72 -19.09
N GLU A 183 14.20 -7.81 -19.84
CA GLU A 183 13.07 -8.62 -20.26
C GLU A 183 12.46 -9.41 -19.08
N ASP A 184 13.29 -10.00 -18.22
CA ASP A 184 12.83 -10.68 -17.00
C ASP A 184 12.10 -9.70 -16.08
N LEU A 185 12.67 -8.51 -15.87
CA LEU A 185 12.02 -7.47 -15.07
C LEU A 185 10.66 -7.07 -15.63
N LYS A 186 10.53 -6.93 -16.95
CA LYS A 186 9.24 -6.62 -17.59
C LYS A 186 8.23 -7.76 -17.42
N LYS A 187 8.66 -9.04 -17.59
CA LYS A 187 7.82 -10.23 -17.40
C LYS A 187 7.33 -10.34 -15.95
N ILE A 188 8.24 -10.24 -14.99
CA ILE A 188 7.93 -10.28 -13.55
C ILE A 188 6.98 -9.15 -13.18
N ARG A 189 7.26 -7.91 -13.60
CA ARG A 189 6.39 -6.75 -13.35
C ARG A 189 4.99 -6.98 -13.90
N LYS A 190 4.86 -7.44 -15.14
CA LYS A 190 3.56 -7.72 -15.77
C LYS A 190 2.80 -8.80 -15.00
N TYR A 191 3.49 -9.85 -14.56
CA TYR A 191 2.89 -10.93 -13.80
C TYR A 191 2.39 -10.47 -12.43
N LEU A 192 3.24 -9.82 -11.64
CA LEU A 192 2.86 -9.31 -10.32
C LEU A 192 1.72 -8.29 -10.42
N ARG A 193 1.79 -7.38 -11.38
CA ARG A 193 0.77 -6.35 -11.59
C ARG A 193 -0.55 -6.93 -12.12
N SER A 194 -0.51 -7.87 -13.06
CA SER A 194 -1.74 -8.46 -13.63
C SER A 194 -2.48 -9.33 -12.61
N ASN A 195 -1.79 -10.04 -11.73
CA ASN A 195 -2.43 -10.85 -10.70
C ASN A 195 -3.06 -10.02 -9.57
N ILE A 196 -2.65 -8.77 -9.41
CA ILE A 196 -3.06 -7.90 -8.31
C ILE A 196 -4.12 -6.89 -8.75
N ILE A 197 -4.06 -6.38 -9.97
CA ILE A 197 -5.08 -5.48 -10.53
C ILE A 197 -6.40 -6.23 -10.77
N GLY A 198 -6.36 -7.57 -10.97
CA GLY A 198 -7.57 -8.39 -11.10
C GLY A 198 -8.32 -8.64 -9.78
N VAL A 199 -7.78 -8.23 -8.65
CA VAL A 199 -8.34 -8.47 -7.32
C VAL A 199 -8.29 -7.17 -6.49
N LYS A 200 -8.89 -6.10 -7.02
CA LYS A 200 -9.51 -5.15 -6.10
C LYS A 200 -10.67 -5.93 -5.45
N PRO A 201 -10.66 -6.14 -4.14
CA PRO A 201 -11.82 -6.73 -3.49
C PRO A 201 -13.05 -5.93 -3.90
N LEU A 202 -14.14 -6.59 -4.27
CA LEU A 202 -15.43 -5.93 -4.54
C LEU A 202 -15.77 -4.91 -3.41
N VAL A 203 -15.36 -5.20 -2.19
CA VAL A 203 -15.49 -4.33 -1.01
C VAL A 203 -14.75 -3.00 -1.17
N ASP A 204 -13.55 -2.97 -1.79
CA ASP A 204 -12.82 -1.71 -1.99
C ASP A 204 -13.37 -0.93 -3.17
N ILE A 205 -13.87 -1.62 -4.20
CA ILE A 205 -14.61 -0.99 -5.30
C ILE A 205 -15.92 -0.41 -4.76
N VAL A 206 -16.64 -1.15 -3.93
CA VAL A 206 -17.89 -0.67 -3.30
C VAL A 206 -17.59 0.51 -2.37
N LYS A 207 -16.54 0.46 -1.54
CA LYS A 207 -16.15 1.59 -0.68
C LYS A 207 -15.70 2.82 -1.47
N GLU A 208 -14.97 2.65 -2.58
CA GLU A 208 -14.61 3.76 -3.46
C GLU A 208 -15.84 4.32 -4.18
N MET A 209 -16.76 3.46 -4.63
CA MET A 209 -18.04 3.88 -5.20
C MET A 209 -18.94 4.56 -4.16
N ASP A 210 -19.02 4.00 -2.93
CA ASP A 210 -19.73 4.62 -1.82
C ASP A 210 -19.12 5.98 -1.47
N ALA A 211 -17.80 6.11 -1.39
CA ALA A 211 -17.14 7.39 -1.12
C ALA A 211 -17.36 8.43 -2.24
N GLN A 212 -17.43 7.99 -3.50
CA GLN A 212 -17.77 8.86 -4.63
C GLN A 212 -19.26 9.23 -4.62
N ILE A 213 -20.14 8.29 -4.28
CA ILE A 213 -21.57 8.51 -4.10
C ILE A 213 -21.81 9.46 -2.93
N TYR A 214 -21.12 9.27 -1.79
CA TYR A 214 -21.21 10.18 -0.64
C TYR A 214 -20.76 11.60 -1.01
N LYS A 215 -19.64 11.76 -1.71
CA LYS A 215 -19.17 13.07 -2.14
C LYS A 215 -20.10 13.74 -3.14
N ALA A 216 -20.60 12.98 -4.12
CA ALA A 216 -21.61 13.47 -5.05
C ALA A 216 -22.93 13.81 -4.33
N THR A 217 -23.26 13.09 -3.25
CA THR A 217 -24.46 13.31 -2.45
C THR A 217 -24.32 14.55 -1.56
N GLU A 218 -23.11 14.85 -1.00
CA GLU A 218 -22.88 16.11 -0.26
C GLU A 218 -23.02 17.33 -1.17
N GLU A 219 -22.39 17.33 -2.35
CA GLU A 219 -22.56 18.42 -3.33
C GLU A 219 -24.03 18.56 -3.81
N GLN A 220 -24.77 17.46 -3.84
CA GLN A 220 -26.19 17.46 -4.21
C GLN A 220 -27.10 17.90 -3.07
N LEU A 221 -26.73 17.67 -1.82
CA LEU A 221 -27.47 18.15 -0.65
C LEU A 221 -27.43 19.69 -0.54
N ASP A 222 -26.32 20.33 -0.93
CA ASP A 222 -26.23 21.79 -1.01
C ASP A 222 -27.23 22.35 -2.05
N TYR A 223 -27.47 21.62 -3.14
CA TYR A 223 -28.51 21.97 -4.09
C TYR A 223 -29.94 21.68 -3.59
N LEU A 224 -30.12 20.66 -2.74
CA LEU A 224 -31.42 20.35 -2.13
C LEU A 224 -31.93 21.51 -1.26
N GLU A 225 -31.03 22.14 -0.46
CA GLU A 225 -31.42 23.33 0.31
C GLU A 225 -31.94 24.44 -0.58
N THR A 226 -31.33 24.65 -1.74
CA THR A 226 -31.79 25.65 -2.73
C THR A 226 -33.09 25.24 -3.40
N ILE A 227 -33.32 23.92 -3.59
CA ILE A 227 -34.53 23.37 -4.23
C ILE A 227 -35.73 23.40 -3.27
N THR A 228 -35.49 23.29 -1.99
CA THR A 228 -36.55 23.26 -0.96
C THR A 228 -36.87 24.62 -0.39
N ASP A 229 -36.29 25.71 -0.93
CA ASP A 229 -36.61 27.07 -0.57
C ASP A 229 -38.01 27.43 -1.08
N GLU A 230 -38.91 27.83 -0.20
CA GLU A 230 -40.30 28.20 -0.49
C GLU A 230 -40.43 29.32 -1.52
N PHE A 231 -39.37 30.10 -1.72
CA PHE A 231 -39.34 31.20 -2.71
C PHE A 231 -39.03 30.74 -4.15
N ASN A 232 -38.68 29.48 -4.38
CA ASN A 232 -38.33 28.94 -5.69
C ASN A 232 -39.28 27.83 -6.17
N PRO A 233 -40.51 28.18 -6.64
CA PRO A 233 -41.54 27.18 -6.95
C PRO A 233 -41.23 26.37 -8.23
N ARG A 234 -40.23 26.75 -9.02
CA ARG A 234 -39.86 26.04 -10.27
C ARG A 234 -38.34 26.00 -10.42
N ILE A 235 -37.78 24.83 -10.44
CA ILE A 235 -36.33 24.60 -10.60
C ILE A 235 -36.09 23.75 -11.82
N LEU A 236 -35.18 24.19 -12.70
CA LEU A 236 -34.72 23.44 -13.85
C LEU A 236 -33.31 22.94 -13.64
N CYS A 237 -33.15 21.63 -13.42
CA CYS A 237 -31.84 20.97 -13.27
C CYS A 237 -31.31 20.52 -14.63
N ARG A 238 -30.19 21.10 -15.07
CA ARG A 238 -29.48 20.72 -16.30
C ARG A 238 -28.12 20.10 -15.98
N GLY A 239 -27.72 19.09 -16.72
CA GLY A 239 -26.41 18.45 -16.59
C GLY A 239 -26.23 17.29 -17.56
N PRO A 240 -24.98 16.84 -17.80
CA PRO A 240 -24.70 15.73 -18.72
C PRO A 240 -25.29 14.41 -18.21
N ALA A 241 -25.29 13.39 -19.07
CA ALA A 241 -25.68 12.04 -18.67
C ALA A 241 -24.78 11.54 -17.53
N GLY A 242 -25.36 10.87 -16.54
CA GLY A 242 -24.60 10.35 -15.37
C GLY A 242 -24.29 11.40 -14.29
N SER A 243 -24.73 12.65 -14.39
CA SER A 243 -24.49 13.71 -13.40
C SER A 243 -25.37 13.64 -12.13
N GLY A 244 -26.11 12.55 -11.91
CA GLY A 244 -26.91 12.37 -10.70
C GLY A 244 -28.25 13.07 -10.66
N LYS A 245 -28.70 13.66 -11.76
CA LYS A 245 -30.02 14.37 -11.82
C LYS A 245 -31.19 13.53 -11.29
N THR A 246 -31.24 12.26 -11.68
CA THR A 246 -32.32 11.35 -11.23
C THR A 246 -32.22 11.09 -9.73
N ILE A 247 -31.00 10.97 -9.17
CA ILE A 247 -30.78 10.80 -7.74
C ILE A 247 -31.26 12.05 -6.98
N LEU A 248 -30.93 13.24 -7.48
CA LEU A 248 -31.38 14.51 -6.91
C LEU A 248 -32.91 14.62 -6.93
N ALA A 249 -33.55 14.26 -8.04
CA ALA A 249 -35.00 14.27 -8.15
C ALA A 249 -35.70 13.29 -7.19
N VAL A 250 -35.16 12.08 -7.04
CA VAL A 250 -35.66 11.09 -6.06
C VAL A 250 -35.47 11.58 -4.61
N GLN A 251 -34.34 12.16 -4.29
CA GLN A 251 -34.08 12.72 -2.96
C GLN A 251 -34.99 13.89 -2.63
N THR A 252 -35.23 14.77 -3.59
CA THR A 252 -36.19 15.86 -3.46
C THR A 252 -37.61 15.32 -3.21
N ALA A 253 -38.04 14.30 -3.96
CA ALA A 253 -39.35 13.67 -3.76
C ALA A 253 -39.46 13.03 -2.34
N ILE A 254 -38.44 12.35 -1.88
CA ILE A 254 -38.38 11.79 -0.49
C ILE A 254 -38.47 12.91 0.55
N HIS A 255 -37.75 14.02 0.35
CA HIS A 255 -37.77 15.16 1.26
C HIS A 255 -39.17 15.72 1.43
N PHE A 256 -39.88 16.02 0.35
CA PHE A 256 -41.25 16.54 0.39
C PHE A 256 -42.25 15.49 0.94
N LYS A 257 -42.06 14.21 0.60
CA LYS A 257 -42.87 13.13 1.17
C LYS A 257 -42.76 13.04 2.68
N ASN A 258 -41.54 13.21 3.23
CA ASN A 258 -41.29 13.24 4.67
C ASN A 258 -41.92 14.47 5.36
N LYS A 259 -42.21 15.54 4.63
CA LYS A 259 -42.98 16.70 5.08
C LYS A 259 -44.48 16.52 4.97
N ASN A 260 -44.98 15.32 4.61
CA ASN A 260 -46.39 14.99 4.34
C ASN A 260 -46.99 15.77 3.16
N GLU A 261 -46.18 16.16 2.20
CA GLU A 261 -46.65 16.77 0.97
C GLU A 261 -46.95 15.69 -0.09
N ASP A 262 -47.94 15.98 -0.97
CA ASP A 262 -48.27 15.11 -2.10
C ASP A 262 -47.23 15.29 -3.20
N VAL A 263 -46.51 14.19 -3.50
CA VAL A 263 -45.41 14.18 -4.50
C VAL A 263 -45.79 13.31 -5.68
N CYS A 264 -45.70 13.86 -6.89
CA CYS A 264 -45.83 13.14 -8.14
C CYS A 264 -44.47 13.11 -8.85
N PHE A 265 -43.91 11.91 -9.09
CA PHE A 265 -42.67 11.71 -9.81
C PHE A 265 -42.95 11.14 -11.20
N LEU A 266 -42.71 11.93 -12.24
CA LEU A 266 -42.90 11.56 -13.64
C LEU A 266 -41.54 11.21 -14.27
N VAL A 267 -41.44 10.03 -14.89
CA VAL A 267 -40.21 9.52 -15.56
C VAL A 267 -40.44 9.54 -17.06
#